data_e422c57d57b45d4dac741b14f2526aa8
#
_entry.id   e422c57d57b45d4dac741b14f2526aa8
#
_cell.length_a   1.000
_cell.length_b   1.000
_cell.length_c   1.000
_cell.angle_alpha   90.00
_cell.angle_beta   90.00
_cell.angle_gamma   90.00
#
_symmetry.space_group_name_H-M   'P 1'
#
loop_
_entity.id
_entity.type
_entity.pdbx_description
1 polymer ?
#
loop_
_entity_poly.entity_id
_entity_poly.type
_entity_poly.pdbx_seq_one_letter_code
_entity_poly.pdbx_strand_id
1 'polypeptide(L)'
;MPSYSIIENFEVHKNNRFLEIAEALKPELLHKEIKAEKEIMVEKDRQMRTVITEEHPIENLYAKSLKRDDTVFVDFGDHAVGYVTLELSKTGSHQDAPVYFYLKFGERLEEMTDKTADYDGWLSRGWIQEEYIHVDVLPAKVKLPRRYSFRYMELRVIDTSAKFQLKINGISCDTVSAVDMESVKPVDFGDPLLNQIDLVSRKTLKECMQDVFEDGPKRDRRMWLGDLRLQARANYYTFKNYDLAKRCMYIFAGLLFNEGKLSACVFTEPEMEPDDTYLLDYALFFSSVLLDYYEATGDLETLRDLYDVAIDQIRIAMTQLNEKNVVEDLGDAFWCFLDWGDGLNKQAGATAVLIYCIRYGIRLAKILDKQEDISWLEEKQAMLKEAAVKEFWDEELGMFVSGPDRQASWATQIWMILARVFDKETNCKLIHHVMEVNPRIRMVTPYMYHHYIDALIRCDEKELALEEMKRYWGEMIRDGADTFWELYNPYNREESPYGSSMVNSYCHAWSCTPTYFLRKFYMDNEK
;
A
#
# COMPACT_ATOMS: atom_id res chain seq x y z
N MET A 1 -4.75 -2.91 21.31
CA MET A 1 -4.38 -1.68 20.57
C MET A 1 -2.88 -1.69 20.47
N PRO A 2 -2.29 -1.60 19.27
CA PRO A 2 -0.88 -1.30 19.19
C PRO A 2 -0.66 0.02 19.91
N SER A 3 0.15 0.02 20.94
CA SER A 3 0.57 1.27 21.57
C SER A 3 1.56 1.91 20.59
N TYR A 4 1.11 2.96 19.89
CA TYR A 4 2.06 3.86 19.24
C TYR A 4 2.97 4.38 20.35
N SER A 5 4.23 3.99 20.34
CA SER A 5 5.22 4.57 21.25
C SER A 5 5.52 5.97 20.73
N ILE A 6 4.96 6.98 21.40
CA ILE A 6 5.42 8.36 21.21
C ILE A 6 6.89 8.37 21.61
N ILE A 7 7.77 8.67 20.66
CA ILE A 7 9.21 8.77 20.93
C ILE A 7 9.42 10.04 21.76
N GLU A 8 9.78 9.87 23.04
CA GLU A 8 10.18 11.01 23.88
C GLU A 8 11.46 11.63 23.27
N ASN A 9 11.50 12.96 23.18
CA ASN A 9 12.59 13.74 22.58
C ASN A 9 12.82 13.44 21.08
N PHE A 10 11.76 13.59 20.29
CA PHE A 10 11.82 13.48 18.84
C PHE A 10 12.51 14.73 18.23
N GLU A 11 13.78 14.59 17.85
CA GLU A 11 14.57 15.66 17.25
C GLU A 11 14.77 15.39 15.76
N VAL A 12 14.33 16.30 14.90
CA VAL A 12 14.43 16.17 13.44
C VAL A 12 15.66 16.89 12.92
N HIS A 13 16.47 16.18 12.14
CA HIS A 13 17.66 16.70 11.46
C HIS A 13 17.36 16.88 9.96
N LYS A 14 17.01 18.14 9.56
CA LYS A 14 16.69 18.45 8.16
C LYS A 14 17.96 18.63 7.33
N ASN A 15 18.11 17.90 6.23
CA ASN A 15 19.10 18.16 5.20
C ASN A 15 18.45 19.00 4.08
N ASN A 16 18.62 20.33 4.14
CA ASN A 16 17.97 21.24 3.21
C ASN A 16 18.35 20.97 1.75
N ARG A 17 19.60 20.59 1.44
CA ARG A 17 20.01 20.23 0.07
C ARG A 17 19.19 19.05 -0.46
N PHE A 18 18.96 18.01 0.34
CA PHE A 18 18.17 16.85 -0.06
C PHE A 18 16.69 17.23 -0.26
N LEU A 19 16.16 18.07 0.61
CA LEU A 19 14.78 18.55 0.48
C LEU A 19 14.59 19.47 -0.73
N GLU A 20 15.58 20.30 -1.08
CA GLU A 20 15.58 21.11 -2.30
C GLU A 20 15.60 20.25 -3.57
N ILE A 21 16.42 19.18 -3.60
CA ILE A 21 16.42 18.20 -4.70
C ILE A 21 15.05 17.53 -4.81
N ALA A 22 14.48 17.09 -3.69
CA ALA A 22 13.17 16.47 -3.66
C ALA A 22 12.07 17.42 -4.16
N GLU A 23 12.11 18.70 -3.77
CA GLU A 23 11.12 19.68 -4.21
C GLU A 23 11.22 19.96 -5.71
N ALA A 24 12.43 20.03 -6.25
CA ALA A 24 12.65 20.19 -7.68
C ALA A 24 12.15 19.01 -8.53
N LEU A 25 11.96 17.84 -7.91
CA LEU A 25 11.44 16.61 -8.54
C LEU A 25 9.95 16.39 -8.29
N LYS A 26 9.24 17.35 -7.65
CA LYS A 26 7.79 17.27 -7.44
C LYS A 26 7.09 17.18 -8.80
N PRO A 27 6.28 16.14 -9.05
CA PRO A 27 5.62 15.97 -10.34
C PRO A 27 4.52 17.00 -10.51
N GLU A 28 4.30 17.41 -11.74
CA GLU A 28 3.03 18.03 -12.13
C GLU A 28 1.99 16.92 -12.35
N LEU A 29 0.89 16.97 -11.58
CA LEU A 29 -0.14 15.95 -11.68
C LEU A 29 -0.94 16.10 -12.96
N LEU A 30 -1.21 14.98 -13.60
CA LEU A 30 -2.09 14.89 -14.76
C LEU A 30 -3.54 14.95 -14.29
N HIS A 31 -4.38 15.70 -15.02
CA HIS A 31 -5.79 15.85 -14.75
C HIS A 31 -6.61 15.24 -15.89
N LYS A 32 -7.62 14.42 -15.54
CA LYS A 32 -8.55 13.84 -16.51
C LYS A 32 -9.96 13.85 -15.95
N GLU A 33 -10.88 14.53 -16.66
CA GLU A 33 -12.30 14.49 -16.27
C GLU A 33 -12.92 13.14 -16.64
N ILE A 34 -13.56 12.49 -15.68
CA ILE A 34 -14.46 11.36 -15.86
C ILE A 34 -15.85 11.71 -15.36
N LYS A 35 -16.87 10.99 -15.84
CA LYS A 35 -18.26 11.20 -15.46
C LYS A 35 -18.81 9.93 -14.83
N ALA A 36 -19.80 10.10 -13.96
CA ALA A 36 -20.59 8.97 -13.48
C ALA A 36 -21.26 8.25 -14.67
N GLU A 37 -21.26 6.92 -14.63
CA GLU A 37 -21.76 6.10 -15.74
C GLU A 37 -23.15 5.55 -15.50
N LYS A 38 -23.42 5.13 -14.25
CA LYS A 38 -24.66 4.41 -13.93
C LYS A 38 -25.30 4.92 -12.64
N GLU A 39 -26.61 4.92 -12.64
CA GLU A 39 -27.39 4.84 -11.39
C GLU A 39 -27.58 3.36 -11.05
N ILE A 40 -27.31 2.97 -9.80
CA ILE A 40 -27.41 1.61 -9.32
C ILE A 40 -28.37 1.50 -8.15
N MET A 41 -28.99 0.34 -7.98
CA MET A 41 -29.70 -0.02 -6.76
C MET A 41 -28.92 -1.10 -6.03
N VAL A 42 -28.72 -0.90 -4.74
CA VAL A 42 -27.90 -1.81 -3.91
C VAL A 42 -28.72 -2.32 -2.75
N GLU A 43 -28.58 -3.62 -2.49
CA GLU A 43 -29.22 -4.31 -1.37
C GLU A 43 -28.29 -5.35 -0.75
N LYS A 44 -28.58 -5.79 0.46
CA LYS A 44 -27.93 -6.96 1.05
C LYS A 44 -28.66 -8.24 0.64
N ASP A 45 -27.93 -9.19 0.05
CA ASP A 45 -28.46 -10.50 -0.29
C ASP A 45 -28.73 -11.37 0.96
N ARG A 46 -29.21 -12.61 0.76
CA ARG A 46 -29.49 -13.55 1.87
C ARG A 46 -28.23 -13.94 2.66
N GLN A 47 -27.05 -13.72 2.10
CA GLN A 47 -25.75 -13.97 2.73
C GLN A 47 -25.14 -12.69 3.31
N MET A 48 -25.92 -11.62 3.40
CA MET A 48 -25.53 -10.30 3.87
C MET A 48 -24.44 -9.62 3.04
N ARG A 49 -24.24 -10.06 1.79
CA ARG A 49 -23.32 -9.39 0.84
C ARG A 49 -24.07 -8.28 0.12
N THR A 50 -23.41 -7.16 -0.08
CA THR A 50 -23.95 -6.08 -0.89
C THR A 50 -23.90 -6.46 -2.36
N VAL A 51 -25.02 -6.33 -3.03
CA VAL A 51 -25.19 -6.66 -4.45
C VAL A 51 -25.91 -5.55 -5.18
N ILE A 52 -25.58 -5.37 -6.46
CA ILE A 52 -26.36 -4.50 -7.35
C ILE A 52 -27.57 -5.28 -7.83
N THR A 53 -28.77 -4.78 -7.55
CA THR A 53 -30.03 -5.42 -7.95
C THR A 53 -30.55 -4.86 -9.26
N GLU A 54 -30.29 -3.59 -9.56
CA GLU A 54 -30.65 -2.93 -10.81
C GLU A 54 -29.58 -1.94 -11.23
N GLU A 55 -29.34 -1.80 -12.53
CA GLU A 55 -28.45 -0.81 -13.14
C GLU A 55 -29.21 -0.04 -14.22
N HIS A 56 -29.04 1.27 -14.22
CA HIS A 56 -29.58 2.15 -15.24
C HIS A 56 -28.51 3.12 -15.75
N PRO A 57 -28.58 3.57 -17.01
CA PRO A 57 -27.76 4.68 -17.48
C PRO A 57 -27.92 5.91 -16.58
N ILE A 58 -26.87 6.66 -16.38
CA ILE A 58 -26.85 7.81 -15.45
C ILE A 58 -27.90 8.89 -15.83
N GLU A 59 -28.29 8.95 -17.11
CA GLU A 59 -29.33 9.84 -17.62
C GLU A 59 -30.66 9.64 -16.92
N ASN A 60 -30.96 8.42 -16.43
CA ASN A 60 -32.16 8.15 -15.66
C ASN A 60 -32.18 8.94 -14.36
N LEU A 61 -31.04 9.03 -13.67
CA LEU A 61 -30.89 9.88 -12.49
C LEU A 61 -31.07 11.36 -12.86
N TYR A 62 -30.46 11.82 -13.96
CA TYR A 62 -30.56 13.21 -14.39
C TYR A 62 -31.96 13.61 -14.85
N ALA A 63 -32.83 12.65 -15.17
CA ALA A 63 -34.25 12.90 -15.46
C ALA A 63 -35.12 13.03 -14.20
N LYS A 64 -34.65 12.57 -13.03
CA LYS A 64 -35.41 12.57 -11.76
C LYS A 64 -35.33 13.91 -11.07
N SER A 65 -36.29 14.13 -10.18
CA SER A 65 -36.26 15.19 -9.18
C SER A 65 -36.32 14.54 -7.79
N LEU A 66 -35.38 14.91 -6.93
CA LEU A 66 -35.19 14.30 -5.62
C LEU A 66 -35.77 15.17 -4.52
N LYS A 67 -36.50 14.56 -3.61
CA LYS A 67 -37.12 15.20 -2.42
C LYS A 67 -36.47 14.68 -1.15
N ARG A 68 -36.90 15.20 0.01
CA ARG A 68 -36.47 14.73 1.32
C ARG A 68 -36.52 13.19 1.40
N ASP A 69 -35.47 12.60 1.97
CA ASP A 69 -35.26 11.18 2.22
C ASP A 69 -34.97 10.34 0.96
N ASP A 70 -35.01 10.92 -0.25
CA ASP A 70 -34.58 10.20 -1.45
C ASP A 70 -33.08 9.93 -1.39
N THR A 71 -32.70 8.68 -1.68
CA THR A 71 -31.31 8.20 -1.77
C THR A 71 -31.06 7.64 -3.16
N VAL A 72 -29.91 7.97 -3.72
CA VAL A 72 -29.44 7.44 -5.01
C VAL A 72 -28.01 6.97 -4.85
N PHE A 73 -27.69 5.89 -5.58
CA PHE A 73 -26.34 5.35 -5.65
C PHE A 73 -25.82 5.45 -7.08
N VAL A 74 -24.56 5.76 -7.21
CA VAL A 74 -23.90 6.02 -8.49
C VAL A 74 -22.65 5.17 -8.60
N ASP A 75 -22.44 4.55 -9.77
CA ASP A 75 -21.21 3.85 -10.14
C ASP A 75 -20.48 4.68 -11.21
N PHE A 76 -19.20 4.95 -11.01
CA PHE A 76 -18.32 5.62 -11.98
C PHE A 76 -17.70 4.65 -13.00
N GLY A 77 -18.04 3.35 -12.92
CA GLY A 77 -17.56 2.30 -13.82
C GLY A 77 -16.19 1.76 -13.46
N ASP A 78 -15.34 2.57 -12.85
CA ASP A 78 -13.99 2.21 -12.41
C ASP A 78 -13.56 3.02 -11.18
N HIS A 79 -12.52 2.54 -10.48
CA HIS A 79 -11.93 3.25 -9.35
C HIS A 79 -11.28 4.57 -9.82
N ALA A 80 -11.41 5.61 -9.01
CA ALA A 80 -10.92 6.95 -9.29
C ALA A 80 -10.34 7.62 -8.04
N VAL A 81 -9.31 8.43 -8.24
CA VAL A 81 -8.76 9.34 -7.24
C VAL A 81 -8.82 10.76 -7.78
N GLY A 82 -9.59 11.64 -7.11
CA GLY A 82 -9.77 12.99 -7.64
C GLY A 82 -10.77 13.86 -6.89
N TYR A 83 -11.17 14.94 -7.54
CA TYR A 83 -12.03 15.98 -6.98
C TYR A 83 -13.40 15.94 -7.65
N VAL A 84 -14.45 15.66 -6.87
CA VAL A 84 -15.82 15.51 -7.39
C VAL A 84 -16.52 16.86 -7.53
N THR A 85 -17.27 16.99 -8.60
CA THR A 85 -18.13 18.16 -8.88
C THR A 85 -19.55 17.70 -9.19
N LEU A 86 -20.52 18.34 -8.54
CA LEU A 86 -21.95 18.15 -8.76
C LEU A 86 -22.53 19.37 -9.48
N GLU A 87 -23.26 19.17 -10.56
CA GLU A 87 -24.07 20.18 -11.23
C GLU A 87 -25.51 20.02 -10.80
N LEU A 88 -26.02 20.99 -10.07
CA LEU A 88 -27.30 20.93 -9.38
C LEU A 88 -28.24 22.00 -9.88
N SER A 89 -29.52 21.68 -9.96
CA SER A 89 -30.62 22.61 -10.19
C SER A 89 -31.84 22.21 -9.37
N LYS A 90 -32.98 22.80 -9.62
CA LYS A 90 -34.25 22.48 -8.99
C LYS A 90 -35.38 22.36 -9.96
N THR A 91 -36.42 21.65 -9.55
CA THR A 91 -37.74 21.67 -10.16
C THR A 91 -38.78 22.21 -9.17
N GLY A 92 -39.93 22.63 -9.64
CA GLY A 92 -40.96 23.21 -8.82
C GLY A 92 -40.88 24.74 -8.75
N SER A 93 -41.25 25.34 -7.61
CA SER A 93 -41.32 26.79 -7.41
C SER A 93 -39.93 27.37 -7.04
N HIS A 94 -39.92 28.63 -6.56
CA HIS A 94 -38.69 29.28 -6.10
C HIS A 94 -38.11 28.57 -4.87
N GLN A 95 -36.80 28.63 -4.74
CA GLN A 95 -36.07 28.11 -3.59
C GLN A 95 -36.24 29.08 -2.43
N ASP A 96 -36.83 28.62 -1.33
CA ASP A 96 -37.11 29.38 -0.11
C ASP A 96 -36.34 28.84 1.10
N ALA A 97 -35.53 27.81 0.92
CA ALA A 97 -34.61 27.24 1.91
C ALA A 97 -33.40 26.61 1.21
N PRO A 98 -32.26 26.45 1.87
CA PRO A 98 -31.17 25.66 1.36
C PRO A 98 -31.60 24.21 1.06
N VAL A 99 -31.00 23.58 0.05
CA VAL A 99 -31.04 22.13 -0.03
C VAL A 99 -29.94 21.54 0.85
N TYR A 100 -30.28 20.51 1.62
CA TYR A 100 -29.37 19.83 2.52
C TYR A 100 -29.26 18.35 2.14
N PHE A 101 -28.04 17.90 1.83
CA PHE A 101 -27.79 16.52 1.41
C PHE A 101 -26.50 15.96 2.00
N TYR A 102 -26.45 14.64 2.05
CA TYR A 102 -25.34 13.83 2.49
C TYR A 102 -24.72 13.14 1.28
N LEU A 103 -23.40 13.03 1.27
CA LEU A 103 -22.62 12.23 0.32
C LEU A 103 -21.75 11.24 1.08
N LYS A 104 -21.58 10.05 0.51
CA LYS A 104 -20.58 9.07 0.94
C LYS A 104 -19.92 8.47 -0.29
N PHE A 105 -18.60 8.29 -0.21
CA PHE A 105 -17.78 7.69 -1.26
C PHE A 105 -17.20 6.37 -0.76
N GLY A 106 -17.22 5.35 -1.60
CA GLY A 106 -16.67 4.04 -1.30
C GLY A 106 -15.85 3.47 -2.46
N GLU A 107 -14.78 2.77 -2.12
CA GLU A 107 -13.94 2.04 -3.05
C GLU A 107 -14.57 0.70 -3.41
N ARG A 108 -15.32 0.11 -2.47
CA ARG A 108 -16.08 -1.15 -2.63
C ARG A 108 -17.58 -0.92 -2.52
N LEU A 109 -18.32 -1.83 -3.15
CA LEU A 109 -19.78 -1.79 -3.14
C LEU A 109 -20.36 -1.93 -1.72
N GLU A 110 -19.72 -2.74 -0.87
CA GLU A 110 -20.14 -2.98 0.52
C GLU A 110 -20.22 -1.69 1.33
N GLU A 111 -19.30 -0.75 1.08
CA GLU A 111 -19.30 0.54 1.76
C GLU A 111 -20.57 1.36 1.53
N MET A 112 -21.33 1.08 0.45
CA MET A 112 -22.59 1.76 0.16
C MET A 112 -23.72 1.36 1.12
N THR A 113 -23.69 0.15 1.68
CA THR A 113 -24.69 -0.33 2.64
C THR A 113 -24.25 -0.24 4.10
N ASP A 114 -22.96 0.04 4.35
CA ASP A 114 -22.45 0.22 5.69
C ASP A 114 -22.97 1.54 6.30
N LYS A 115 -23.38 1.47 7.55
CA LYS A 115 -23.85 2.66 8.28
C LYS A 115 -22.67 3.27 9.03
N THR A 116 -22.24 4.45 8.63
CA THR A 116 -21.14 5.18 9.27
C THR A 116 -21.35 5.41 10.78
N ALA A 117 -22.61 5.43 11.22
CA ALA A 117 -22.95 5.54 12.63
C ALA A 117 -22.53 4.29 13.45
N ASP A 118 -22.39 3.15 12.81
CA ASP A 118 -22.04 1.87 13.43
C ASP A 118 -20.51 1.66 13.50
N TYR A 119 -19.71 2.66 13.06
CA TYR A 119 -18.25 2.59 13.10
C TYR A 119 -17.74 2.54 14.55
N ASP A 120 -16.99 1.49 14.87
CA ASP A 120 -16.41 1.22 16.19
C ASP A 120 -14.88 0.91 16.14
N GLY A 121 -14.25 1.15 14.99
CA GLY A 121 -12.80 0.97 14.81
C GLY A 121 -11.97 1.94 15.66
N TRP A 122 -10.71 1.60 15.90
CA TRP A 122 -9.80 2.42 16.73
C TRP A 122 -9.12 3.57 15.97
N LEU A 123 -9.13 3.57 14.63
CA LEU A 123 -8.69 4.71 13.84
C LEU A 123 -9.72 5.84 13.85
N SER A 124 -9.28 7.04 13.46
CA SER A 124 -10.19 8.17 13.34
C SER A 124 -11.31 7.90 12.32
N ARG A 125 -12.56 8.12 12.71
CA ARG A 125 -13.72 8.13 11.81
C ARG A 125 -13.57 9.13 10.65
N GLY A 126 -12.71 10.14 10.79
CA GLY A 126 -12.43 11.12 9.74
C GLY A 126 -11.88 10.52 8.44
N TRP A 127 -11.45 9.25 8.46
CA TRP A 127 -11.04 8.52 7.25
C TRP A 127 -12.21 8.03 6.40
N ILE A 128 -13.42 7.93 6.96
CA ILE A 128 -14.62 7.63 6.17
C ILE A 128 -14.94 8.84 5.30
N GLN A 129 -15.09 8.62 4.01
CA GLN A 129 -15.24 9.67 3.02
C GLN A 129 -16.71 10.10 2.94
N GLU A 130 -17.15 10.94 3.87
CA GLU A 130 -18.52 11.45 3.93
C GLU A 130 -18.55 12.98 4.04
N GLU A 131 -19.60 13.61 3.45
CA GLU A 131 -19.83 15.06 3.47
C GLU A 131 -21.28 15.39 3.75
N TYR A 132 -21.51 16.48 4.47
CA TYR A 132 -22.82 17.08 4.72
C TYR A 132 -22.83 18.50 4.14
N ILE A 133 -23.66 18.74 3.12
CA ILE A 133 -23.58 19.94 2.28
C ILE A 133 -24.90 20.68 2.27
N HIS A 134 -24.84 22.01 2.48
CA HIS A 134 -25.94 22.94 2.27
C HIS A 134 -25.67 23.78 1.03
N VAL A 135 -26.68 23.93 0.15
CA VAL A 135 -26.60 24.79 -1.03
C VAL A 135 -27.72 25.82 -0.98
N ASP A 136 -27.35 27.07 -0.74
CA ASP A 136 -28.27 28.18 -0.52
C ASP A 136 -28.96 28.64 -1.81
N VAL A 137 -28.31 28.50 -2.95
CA VAL A 137 -28.82 29.00 -4.23
C VAL A 137 -28.64 27.95 -5.32
N LEU A 138 -29.72 27.64 -6.04
CA LEU A 138 -29.73 26.78 -7.22
C LEU A 138 -30.17 27.59 -8.48
N PRO A 139 -29.59 27.35 -9.66
CA PRO A 139 -28.63 26.29 -9.97
C PRO A 139 -27.22 26.56 -9.40
N ALA A 140 -26.48 25.50 -9.10
CA ALA A 140 -25.13 25.58 -8.57
C ALA A 140 -24.20 24.50 -9.18
N LYS A 141 -22.93 24.84 -9.26
CA LYS A 141 -21.84 23.88 -9.50
C LYS A 141 -21.06 23.75 -8.19
N VAL A 142 -21.22 22.60 -7.53
CA VAL A 142 -20.62 22.33 -6.22
C VAL A 142 -19.37 21.49 -6.42
N LYS A 143 -18.19 22.10 -6.25
CA LYS A 143 -16.90 21.40 -6.18
C LYS A 143 -16.66 20.99 -4.73
N LEU A 144 -16.45 19.67 -4.50
CA LEU A 144 -16.21 19.15 -3.16
C LEU A 144 -14.81 19.52 -2.66
N PRO A 145 -14.63 19.63 -1.32
CA PRO A 145 -13.44 20.26 -0.75
C PRO A 145 -12.20 19.36 -0.71
N ARG A 146 -12.37 18.03 -0.82
CA ARG A 146 -11.29 17.05 -0.64
C ARG A 146 -11.04 16.26 -1.91
N ARG A 147 -9.87 15.63 -2.02
CA ARG A 147 -9.62 14.54 -2.95
C ARG A 147 -10.24 13.26 -2.37
N TYR A 148 -10.99 12.53 -3.17
CA TYR A 148 -11.62 11.25 -2.81
C TYR A 148 -10.97 10.11 -3.58
N SER A 149 -11.02 8.91 -2.97
CA SER A 149 -10.60 7.64 -3.56
C SER A 149 -11.81 6.71 -3.53
N PHE A 150 -12.38 6.42 -4.70
CA PHE A 150 -13.70 5.79 -4.75
C PHE A 150 -14.02 5.23 -6.13
N ARG A 151 -15.02 4.37 -6.18
CA ARG A 151 -15.76 4.00 -7.38
C ARG A 151 -17.24 4.33 -7.24
N TYR A 152 -17.79 4.15 -6.04
CA TYR A 152 -19.21 4.30 -5.74
C TYR A 152 -19.48 5.56 -4.93
N MET A 153 -20.66 6.16 -5.16
CA MET A 153 -21.11 7.33 -4.41
C MET A 153 -22.57 7.16 -4.00
N GLU A 154 -22.89 7.41 -2.72
CA GLU A 154 -24.24 7.63 -2.22
C GLU A 154 -24.52 9.13 -2.17
N LEU A 155 -25.70 9.56 -2.67
CA LEU A 155 -26.26 10.87 -2.41
C LEU A 155 -27.64 10.70 -1.77
N ARG A 156 -27.82 11.26 -0.58
CA ARG A 156 -29.11 11.26 0.12
C ARG A 156 -29.54 12.68 0.42
N VAL A 157 -30.74 13.05 -0.03
CA VAL A 157 -31.33 14.34 0.27
C VAL A 157 -31.87 14.30 1.70
N ILE A 158 -31.23 15.02 2.61
CA ILE A 158 -31.64 15.09 4.01
C ILE A 158 -32.88 15.98 4.12
N ASP A 159 -32.85 17.14 3.47
CA ASP A 159 -34.00 18.06 3.52
C ASP A 159 -34.05 19.01 2.30
N THR A 160 -35.28 19.30 1.88
CA THR A 160 -35.65 20.39 0.98
C THR A 160 -36.96 21.01 1.47
N SER A 161 -37.33 22.20 0.97
CA SER A 161 -38.66 22.72 1.24
C SER A 161 -39.70 21.96 0.39
N ALA A 162 -40.98 22.08 0.79
CA ALA A 162 -42.10 21.53 0.03
C ALA A 162 -42.33 22.20 -1.34
N LYS A 163 -41.65 23.33 -1.62
CA LYS A 163 -41.84 24.13 -2.84
C LYS A 163 -40.98 23.70 -4.01
N PHE A 164 -39.86 23.02 -3.74
CA PHE A 164 -38.94 22.60 -4.78
C PHE A 164 -38.34 21.21 -4.50
N GLN A 165 -37.79 20.58 -5.52
CA GLN A 165 -37.06 19.35 -5.45
C GLN A 165 -35.68 19.55 -6.06
N LEU A 166 -34.66 18.83 -5.53
CA LEU A 166 -33.30 18.82 -6.07
C LEU A 166 -33.28 18.08 -7.41
N LYS A 167 -32.59 18.61 -8.39
CA LYS A 167 -32.27 17.96 -9.64
C LYS A 167 -30.76 17.91 -9.84
N ILE A 168 -30.24 16.74 -10.13
CA ILE A 168 -28.84 16.53 -10.51
C ILE A 168 -28.78 16.63 -12.02
N ASN A 169 -27.87 17.46 -12.57
CA ASN A 169 -27.68 17.64 -14.00
C ASN A 169 -26.36 17.03 -14.48
N GLY A 170 -25.43 16.79 -13.57
CA GLY A 170 -24.14 16.16 -13.88
C GLY A 170 -23.36 15.83 -12.63
N ILE A 171 -22.60 14.75 -12.72
CA ILE A 171 -21.65 14.30 -11.69
C ILE A 171 -20.35 13.96 -12.42
N SER A 172 -19.27 14.63 -12.05
CA SER A 172 -17.95 14.40 -12.65
C SER A 172 -16.87 14.35 -11.58
N CYS A 173 -15.75 13.72 -11.91
CA CYS A 173 -14.54 13.70 -11.11
C CYS A 173 -13.36 14.15 -11.95
N ASP A 174 -12.61 15.14 -11.48
CA ASP A 174 -11.31 15.53 -12.01
C ASP A 174 -10.27 14.63 -11.36
N THR A 175 -9.90 13.53 -12.04
CA THR A 175 -8.95 12.54 -11.53
C THR A 175 -7.52 13.04 -11.63
N VAL A 176 -6.69 12.67 -10.66
CA VAL A 176 -5.30 13.13 -10.56
C VAL A 176 -4.33 11.97 -10.36
N SER A 177 -3.19 12.04 -11.04
CA SER A 177 -2.07 11.10 -10.86
C SER A 177 -0.79 11.68 -11.47
N ALA A 178 0.37 11.26 -10.98
CA ALA A 178 1.68 11.60 -11.57
C ALA A 178 1.97 10.85 -12.88
N VAL A 179 1.11 9.91 -13.29
CA VAL A 179 1.33 9.06 -14.49
C VAL A 179 0.03 8.74 -15.21
N ASP A 180 0.16 8.40 -16.50
CA ASP A 180 -0.96 7.96 -17.34
C ASP A 180 -0.87 6.46 -17.63
N MET A 181 -1.99 5.75 -17.50
CA MET A 181 -2.12 4.34 -17.87
C MET A 181 -1.73 4.05 -19.32
N GLU A 182 -2.01 4.99 -20.23
CA GLU A 182 -1.71 4.85 -21.66
C GLU A 182 -0.19 4.86 -21.95
N SER A 183 0.63 5.35 -21.01
CA SER A 183 2.10 5.32 -21.14
C SER A 183 2.69 3.91 -21.04
N VAL A 184 1.93 2.96 -20.52
CA VAL A 184 2.37 1.57 -20.31
C VAL A 184 1.68 0.63 -21.27
N LYS A 185 2.44 0.05 -22.20
CA LYS A 185 1.89 -0.94 -23.15
C LYS A 185 1.36 -2.17 -22.41
N PRO A 186 0.15 -2.63 -22.76
CA PRO A 186 -0.34 -3.93 -22.32
C PRO A 186 0.61 -5.06 -22.74
N VAL A 187 0.71 -6.09 -21.92
CA VAL A 187 1.46 -7.32 -22.21
C VAL A 187 0.48 -8.48 -22.17
N ASP A 188 0.60 -9.38 -23.14
CA ASP A 188 -0.14 -10.64 -23.12
C ASP A 188 0.74 -11.74 -22.50
N PHE A 189 0.34 -12.25 -21.35
CA PHE A 189 1.01 -13.33 -20.64
C PHE A 189 0.45 -14.73 -21.01
N GLY A 190 -0.41 -14.80 -22.04
CA GLY A 190 -1.02 -16.07 -22.49
C GLY A 190 -2.11 -16.60 -21.56
N ASP A 191 -2.47 -15.88 -20.51
CA ASP A 191 -3.51 -16.24 -19.54
C ASP A 191 -4.37 -14.99 -19.24
N PRO A 192 -5.68 -14.99 -19.55
CA PRO A 192 -6.56 -13.85 -19.33
C PRO A 192 -6.56 -13.33 -17.88
N LEU A 193 -6.44 -14.24 -16.89
CA LEU A 193 -6.40 -13.84 -15.49
C LEU A 193 -5.08 -13.13 -15.13
N LEU A 194 -3.94 -13.59 -15.66
CA LEU A 194 -2.68 -12.91 -15.48
C LEU A 194 -2.67 -11.53 -16.14
N ASN A 195 -3.27 -11.41 -17.33
CA ASN A 195 -3.43 -10.12 -18.02
C ASN A 195 -4.28 -9.15 -17.18
N GLN A 196 -5.34 -9.65 -16.56
CA GLN A 196 -6.19 -8.85 -15.67
C GLN A 196 -5.46 -8.49 -14.37
N ILE A 197 -4.70 -9.40 -13.79
CA ILE A 197 -3.86 -9.12 -12.60
C ILE A 197 -2.84 -8.02 -12.90
N ASP A 198 -2.15 -8.06 -14.07
CA ASP A 198 -1.24 -6.99 -14.49
C ASP A 198 -1.97 -5.65 -14.64
N LEU A 199 -3.14 -5.64 -15.25
CA LEU A 199 -3.94 -4.42 -15.45
C LEU A 199 -4.34 -3.80 -14.10
N VAL A 200 -4.91 -4.59 -13.18
CA VAL A 200 -5.34 -4.12 -11.86
C VAL A 200 -4.14 -3.67 -11.02
N SER A 201 -3.00 -4.38 -11.11
CA SER A 201 -1.74 -3.97 -10.46
C SER A 201 -1.28 -2.58 -10.91
N ARG A 202 -1.29 -2.33 -12.22
CA ARG A 202 -0.90 -1.04 -12.79
C ARG A 202 -1.86 0.09 -12.41
N LYS A 203 -3.17 -0.20 -12.40
CA LYS A 203 -4.19 0.75 -11.93
C LYS A 203 -3.95 1.12 -10.46
N THR A 204 -3.79 0.13 -9.60
CA THR A 204 -3.51 0.34 -8.17
C THR A 204 -2.29 1.22 -7.98
N LEU A 205 -1.19 0.92 -8.69
CA LEU A 205 0.03 1.72 -8.61
C LEU A 205 -0.20 3.15 -9.09
N LYS A 206 -0.86 3.34 -10.25
CA LYS A 206 -1.17 4.68 -10.81
C LYS A 206 -1.95 5.54 -9.82
N GLU A 207 -2.99 4.98 -9.19
CA GLU A 207 -3.85 5.73 -8.25
C GLU A 207 -3.08 6.18 -7.00
N CYS A 208 -2.03 5.47 -6.62
CA CYS A 208 -1.15 5.82 -5.50
C CYS A 208 0.08 6.66 -5.91
N MET A 209 0.31 6.90 -7.21
CA MET A 209 1.38 7.77 -7.71
C MET A 209 0.87 9.21 -7.79
N GLN A 210 1.09 9.96 -6.72
CA GLN A 210 0.69 11.35 -6.54
C GLN A 210 1.95 12.24 -6.44
N ASP A 211 1.98 13.24 -5.59
CA ASP A 211 3.19 14.04 -5.32
C ASP A 211 4.35 13.19 -4.79
N VAL A 212 4.02 12.04 -4.23
CA VAL A 212 4.90 10.95 -3.80
C VAL A 212 4.22 9.61 -4.11
N PHE A 213 4.88 8.50 -3.82
CA PHE A 213 4.19 7.21 -3.73
C PHE A 213 3.39 7.17 -2.42
N GLU A 214 2.07 7.33 -2.50
CA GLU A 214 1.19 7.14 -1.35
C GLU A 214 0.94 5.64 -1.12
N ASP A 215 0.77 5.22 0.13
CA ASP A 215 0.39 3.85 0.49
C ASP A 215 -1.00 3.50 -0.05
N GLY A 216 -2.00 4.33 0.29
CA GLY A 216 -3.37 4.27 -0.20
C GLY A 216 -4.00 5.66 -0.31
N PRO A 217 -4.68 6.00 -1.43
CA PRO A 217 -5.21 7.35 -1.66
C PRO A 217 -6.48 7.67 -0.85
N LYS A 218 -7.15 6.65 -0.27
CA LYS A 218 -8.20 6.81 0.74
C LYS A 218 -7.57 7.09 2.10
N ARG A 219 -6.65 6.22 2.52
CA ARG A 219 -5.94 6.21 3.79
C ARG A 219 -4.61 5.43 3.64
N ASP A 220 -3.45 5.88 4.16
CA ASP A 220 -3.27 7.13 4.95
C ASP A 220 -2.88 8.34 4.09
N ARG A 221 -2.67 8.20 2.77
CA ARG A 221 -2.14 9.23 1.84
C ARG A 221 -0.72 9.66 2.21
N ARG A 222 0.08 8.73 2.70
CA ARG A 222 1.43 8.99 3.21
C ARG A 222 2.45 8.17 2.45
N MET A 223 3.68 8.62 2.52
CA MET A 223 4.80 7.89 1.97
C MET A 223 5.39 6.97 3.05
N TRP A 224 5.04 5.68 3.01
CA TRP A 224 5.62 4.65 3.87
C TRP A 224 6.83 3.99 3.17
N LEU A 225 7.93 3.78 3.90
CA LEU A 225 9.18 3.31 3.29
C LEU A 225 9.10 1.84 2.82
N GLY A 226 8.38 0.99 3.56
CA GLY A 226 8.14 -0.40 3.14
C GLY A 226 7.31 -0.49 1.86
N ASP A 227 6.31 0.39 1.72
CA ASP A 227 5.45 0.53 0.55
C ASP A 227 6.24 1.05 -0.65
N LEU A 228 7.00 2.13 -0.46
CA LEU A 228 7.88 2.71 -1.48
C LEU A 228 8.76 1.64 -2.15
N ARG A 229 9.31 0.71 -1.37
CA ARG A 229 10.15 -0.37 -1.89
C ARG A 229 9.41 -1.22 -2.93
N LEU A 230 8.16 -1.57 -2.66
CA LEU A 230 7.35 -2.41 -3.53
C LEU A 230 6.82 -1.63 -4.73
N GLN A 231 6.33 -0.42 -4.50
CA GLN A 231 5.84 0.50 -5.51
C GLN A 231 6.92 0.86 -6.54
N ALA A 232 8.11 1.23 -6.05
CA ALA A 232 9.23 1.57 -6.91
C ALA A 232 9.63 0.41 -7.83
N ARG A 233 9.66 -0.83 -7.31
CA ARG A 233 9.91 -2.03 -8.12
C ARG A 233 8.88 -2.20 -9.23
N ALA A 234 7.59 -2.06 -8.93
CA ALA A 234 6.53 -2.14 -9.93
C ALA A 234 6.64 -0.99 -10.94
N ASN A 235 6.94 0.23 -10.48
CA ASN A 235 7.14 1.40 -11.33
C ASN A 235 8.28 1.23 -12.35
N TYR A 236 9.40 0.61 -11.97
CA TYR A 236 10.55 0.42 -12.89
C TYR A 236 10.23 -0.48 -14.08
N TYR A 237 9.25 -1.37 -13.97
CA TYR A 237 8.80 -2.26 -15.04
C TYR A 237 7.51 -1.81 -15.73
N THR A 238 6.93 -0.67 -15.28
CA THR A 238 5.68 -0.12 -15.81
C THR A 238 5.87 1.33 -16.27
N PHE A 239 5.54 2.29 -15.43
CA PHE A 239 5.52 3.73 -15.74
C PHE A 239 6.91 4.34 -15.90
N LYS A 240 7.92 3.78 -15.24
CA LYS A 240 9.32 4.25 -15.29
C LYS A 240 9.47 5.71 -14.84
N ASN A 241 8.60 6.16 -13.95
CA ASN A 241 8.73 7.47 -13.33
C ASN A 241 9.85 7.42 -12.29
N TYR A 242 11.09 7.55 -12.75
CA TYR A 242 12.30 7.48 -11.90
C TYR A 242 12.43 8.71 -11.01
N ASP A 243 11.96 9.87 -11.47
CA ASP A 243 12.04 11.13 -10.71
C ASP A 243 11.16 11.07 -9.46
N LEU A 244 9.98 10.47 -9.53
CA LEU A 244 9.12 10.27 -8.36
C LEU A 244 9.80 9.35 -7.32
N ALA A 245 10.45 8.27 -7.75
CA ALA A 245 11.18 7.38 -6.85
C ALA A 245 12.39 8.10 -6.22
N LYS A 246 13.12 8.88 -7.01
CA LYS A 246 14.23 9.72 -6.56
C LYS A 246 13.76 10.75 -5.54
N ARG A 247 12.68 11.47 -5.83
CA ARG A 247 12.05 12.42 -4.90
C ARG A 247 11.78 11.76 -3.54
N CYS A 248 11.11 10.61 -3.53
CA CYS A 248 10.76 9.90 -2.30
C CYS A 248 11.99 9.53 -1.47
N MET A 249 13.06 9.03 -2.11
CA MET A 249 14.31 8.71 -1.41
C MET A 249 14.98 9.95 -0.80
N TYR A 250 15.00 11.07 -1.52
CA TYR A 250 15.58 12.32 -1.01
C TYR A 250 14.76 12.92 0.13
N ILE A 251 13.42 12.78 0.12
CA ILE A 251 12.58 13.22 1.25
C ILE A 251 12.93 12.40 2.49
N PHE A 252 12.96 11.07 2.42
CA PHE A 252 13.35 10.24 3.55
C PHE A 252 14.74 10.59 4.08
N ALA A 253 15.72 10.67 3.21
CA ALA A 253 17.10 10.98 3.59
C ALA A 253 17.30 12.43 4.08
N GLY A 254 16.39 13.34 3.68
CA GLY A 254 16.38 14.74 4.10
C GLY A 254 15.74 14.99 5.47
N LEU A 255 15.09 13.96 6.06
CA LEU A 255 14.29 14.06 7.28
C LEU A 255 14.66 12.97 8.29
N LEU A 256 15.93 12.90 8.65
CA LEU A 256 16.40 11.97 9.68
C LEU A 256 15.99 12.47 11.07
N PHE A 257 15.82 11.57 12.01
CA PHE A 257 15.53 11.92 13.39
C PHE A 257 16.48 11.25 14.39
N ASN A 258 16.57 11.83 15.58
CA ASN A 258 17.45 11.39 16.67
C ASN A 258 18.86 11.05 16.15
N GLU A 259 19.38 9.85 16.38
CA GLU A 259 20.72 9.40 15.98
C GLU A 259 20.84 9.10 14.48
N GLY A 260 20.05 9.72 13.62
CA GLY A 260 20.09 9.52 12.16
C GLY A 260 19.17 8.42 11.66
N LYS A 261 18.13 8.07 12.42
CA LYS A 261 17.11 7.08 12.03
C LYS A 261 16.23 7.61 10.91
N LEU A 262 15.80 6.71 10.03
CA LEU A 262 14.73 6.97 9.08
C LEU A 262 13.38 6.68 9.72
N SER A 263 12.44 7.61 9.59
CA SER A 263 11.05 7.40 9.96
C SER A 263 10.41 6.31 9.08
N ALA A 264 9.44 5.59 9.63
CA ALA A 264 8.69 4.59 8.86
C ALA A 264 7.83 5.24 7.77
N CYS A 265 7.31 6.46 8.02
CA CYS A 265 6.59 7.24 7.04
C CYS A 265 6.88 8.74 7.14
N VAL A 266 6.54 9.48 6.10
CA VAL A 266 6.76 10.93 5.99
C VAL A 266 5.48 11.59 5.49
N PHE A 267 5.17 12.73 6.08
CA PHE A 267 4.14 13.67 5.58
C PHE A 267 4.77 14.62 4.58
N THR A 268 4.03 15.00 3.55
CA THR A 268 4.46 15.99 2.57
C THR A 268 3.64 17.28 2.62
N GLU A 269 2.53 17.27 3.35
CA GLU A 269 1.63 18.41 3.51
C GLU A 269 1.30 18.63 5.00
N PRO A 270 1.19 19.89 5.47
CA PRO A 270 1.46 21.14 4.72
C PRO A 270 2.95 21.41 4.50
N GLU A 271 3.84 20.72 5.20
CA GLU A 271 5.29 20.74 5.08
C GLU A 271 5.83 19.31 5.13
N MET A 272 7.05 19.12 4.59
CA MET A 272 7.72 17.82 4.68
C MET A 272 8.20 17.57 6.12
N GLU A 273 7.63 16.55 6.76
CA GLU A 273 7.94 16.17 8.15
C GLU A 273 7.98 14.64 8.30
N PRO A 274 8.92 14.10 9.11
CA PRO A 274 8.91 12.68 9.44
C PRO A 274 7.85 12.40 10.50
N ASP A 275 7.23 11.23 10.44
CA ASP A 275 6.42 10.69 11.53
C ASP A 275 7.32 10.22 12.68
N ASP A 276 6.80 10.15 13.90
CA ASP A 276 7.52 9.65 15.07
C ASP A 276 7.55 8.11 15.16
N THR A 277 7.04 7.41 14.14
CA THR A 277 7.07 5.96 14.04
C THR A 277 8.40 5.47 13.47
N TYR A 278 9.09 4.61 14.23
CA TYR A 278 10.28 3.88 13.76
C TYR A 278 9.96 2.40 13.60
N LEU A 279 10.20 1.87 12.40
CA LEU A 279 10.12 0.43 12.11
C LEU A 279 11.48 -0.04 11.62
N LEU A 280 12.07 -1.00 12.33
CA LEU A 280 13.41 -1.53 12.04
C LEU A 280 13.53 -2.04 10.61
N ASP A 281 12.58 -2.84 10.16
CA ASP A 281 12.55 -3.41 8.82
C ASP A 281 12.40 -2.33 7.73
N TYR A 282 11.53 -1.34 7.94
CA TYR A 282 11.33 -0.24 7.01
C TYR A 282 12.61 0.59 6.84
N ALA A 283 13.23 1.01 7.94
CA ALA A 283 14.49 1.74 7.89
C ALA A 283 15.59 0.98 7.14
N LEU A 284 15.73 -0.32 7.39
CA LEU A 284 16.68 -1.20 6.71
C LEU A 284 16.42 -1.31 5.20
N PHE A 285 15.14 -1.28 4.77
CA PHE A 285 14.79 -1.38 3.35
C PHE A 285 15.30 -0.23 2.51
N PHE A 286 15.69 0.91 3.09
CA PHE A 286 16.28 2.01 2.34
C PHE A 286 17.50 1.56 1.51
N SER A 287 18.31 0.64 2.04
CA SER A 287 19.42 0.04 1.30
C SER A 287 18.98 -0.70 0.04
N SER A 288 17.84 -1.39 0.10
CA SER A 288 17.29 -2.10 -1.05
C SER A 288 16.60 -1.17 -2.04
N VAL A 289 15.91 -0.12 -1.57
CA VAL A 289 15.30 0.92 -2.43
C VAL A 289 16.38 1.62 -3.25
N LEU A 290 17.47 2.03 -2.60
CA LEU A 290 18.58 2.72 -3.25
C LEU A 290 19.28 1.83 -4.30
N LEU A 291 19.53 0.56 -4.00
CA LEU A 291 20.12 -0.37 -4.96
C LEU A 291 19.19 -0.65 -6.14
N ASP A 292 17.91 -0.92 -5.88
CA ASP A 292 16.92 -1.19 -6.94
C ASP A 292 16.78 0.03 -7.88
N TYR A 293 16.82 1.26 -7.33
CA TYR A 293 16.84 2.51 -8.11
C TYR A 293 18.09 2.61 -8.98
N TYR A 294 19.27 2.39 -8.40
CA TYR A 294 20.52 2.44 -9.15
C TYR A 294 20.55 1.39 -10.28
N GLU A 295 20.08 0.18 -10.03
CA GLU A 295 19.99 -0.87 -11.06
C GLU A 295 19.02 -0.51 -12.20
N ALA A 296 17.96 0.25 -11.88
CA ALA A 296 17.00 0.69 -12.89
C ALA A 296 17.48 1.89 -13.72
N THR A 297 18.34 2.75 -13.15
CA THR A 297 18.67 4.06 -13.74
C THR A 297 20.16 4.23 -14.09
N GLY A 298 21.06 3.58 -13.37
CA GLY A 298 22.50 3.85 -13.42
C GLY A 298 22.92 5.18 -12.76
N ASP A 299 22.04 5.84 -12.01
CA ASP A 299 22.28 7.14 -11.37
C ASP A 299 23.28 7.02 -10.21
N LEU A 300 24.56 7.14 -10.54
CA LEU A 300 25.67 7.03 -9.59
C LEU A 300 25.76 8.26 -8.64
N GLU A 301 25.25 9.42 -9.05
CA GLU A 301 25.25 10.62 -8.21
C GLU A 301 24.29 10.42 -7.03
N THR A 302 23.05 10.04 -7.29
CA THR A 302 22.07 9.70 -6.24
C THR A 302 22.57 8.58 -5.34
N LEU A 303 23.21 7.55 -5.92
CA LEU A 303 23.80 6.48 -5.12
C LEU A 303 24.86 7.01 -4.14
N ARG A 304 25.76 7.90 -4.58
CA ARG A 304 26.80 8.51 -3.72
C ARG A 304 26.21 9.39 -2.64
N ASP A 305 25.19 10.18 -2.97
CA ASP A 305 24.53 11.09 -2.04
C ASP A 305 23.84 10.36 -0.88
N LEU A 306 23.19 9.24 -1.19
CA LEU A 306 22.31 8.52 -0.25
C LEU A 306 22.96 7.28 0.38
N TYR A 307 24.20 6.94 -0.03
CA TYR A 307 24.92 5.76 0.44
C TYR A 307 25.07 5.72 1.96
N ASP A 308 25.59 6.81 2.54
CA ASP A 308 25.85 6.85 3.98
C ASP A 308 24.56 6.70 4.79
N VAL A 309 23.46 7.32 4.35
CA VAL A 309 22.14 7.14 4.98
C VAL A 309 21.73 5.67 4.97
N ALA A 310 21.91 4.97 3.84
CA ALA A 310 21.54 3.56 3.71
C ALA A 310 22.38 2.64 4.61
N ILE A 311 23.69 2.89 4.71
CA ILE A 311 24.59 2.07 5.55
C ILE A 311 24.39 2.38 7.03
N ASP A 312 24.10 3.63 7.38
CA ASP A 312 23.85 4.02 8.77
C ASP A 312 22.61 3.35 9.35
N GLN A 313 21.56 3.09 8.54
CA GLN A 313 20.42 2.30 9.03
C GLN A 313 20.84 0.87 9.43
N ILE A 314 21.78 0.26 8.70
CA ILE A 314 22.34 -1.04 9.06
C ILE A 314 23.17 -0.92 10.34
N ARG A 315 23.98 0.13 10.49
CA ARG A 315 24.76 0.37 11.71
C ARG A 315 23.87 0.57 12.93
N ILE A 316 22.79 1.35 12.79
CA ILE A 316 21.78 1.58 13.82
C ILE A 316 21.12 0.25 14.21
N ALA A 317 20.69 -0.56 13.25
CA ALA A 317 20.08 -1.86 13.52
C ALA A 317 21.06 -2.82 14.26
N MET A 318 22.36 -2.75 13.96
CA MET A 318 23.38 -3.54 14.67
C MET A 318 23.49 -3.16 16.15
N THR A 319 23.11 -1.96 16.56
CA THR A 319 23.07 -1.57 17.98
C THR A 319 21.88 -2.19 18.75
N GLN A 320 20.92 -2.76 18.03
CA GLN A 320 19.72 -3.39 18.61
C GLN A 320 19.86 -4.92 18.75
N LEU A 321 21.05 -5.45 18.60
CA LEU A 321 21.32 -6.87 18.83
C LEU A 321 21.47 -7.16 20.34
N ASN A 322 20.92 -8.31 20.75
CA ASN A 322 21.13 -8.84 22.08
C ASN A 322 22.47 -9.59 22.20
N GLU A 323 22.74 -10.14 23.39
CA GLU A 323 23.98 -10.90 23.71
C GLU A 323 24.18 -12.15 22.81
N LYS A 324 23.12 -12.63 22.16
CA LYS A 324 23.14 -13.79 21.26
C LYS A 324 23.41 -13.40 19.79
N ASN A 325 23.67 -12.12 19.52
CA ASN A 325 23.85 -11.56 18.19
C ASN A 325 22.62 -11.72 17.27
N VAL A 326 21.43 -11.67 17.82
CA VAL A 326 20.16 -11.56 17.08
C VAL A 326 19.42 -10.31 17.50
N VAL A 327 18.51 -9.80 16.68
CA VAL A 327 17.72 -8.61 17.02
C VAL A 327 16.97 -8.84 18.33
N GLU A 328 16.95 -7.83 19.19
CA GLU A 328 16.22 -7.87 20.47
C GLU A 328 14.72 -8.00 20.22
N ASP A 329 14.05 -8.84 21.01
CA ASP A 329 12.60 -8.99 20.96
C ASP A 329 11.95 -7.91 21.84
N LEU A 330 11.29 -6.95 21.22
CA LEU A 330 10.58 -5.88 21.92
C LEU A 330 9.10 -6.22 22.19
N GLY A 331 8.73 -7.51 22.07
CA GLY A 331 7.39 -8.01 22.36
C GLY A 331 6.33 -7.40 21.43
N ASP A 332 5.19 -7.00 22.03
CA ASP A 332 4.02 -6.49 21.29
C ASP A 332 4.15 -5.01 20.85
N ALA A 333 5.29 -4.36 21.11
CA ALA A 333 5.53 -3.00 20.64
C ALA A 333 5.53 -2.94 19.10
N PHE A 334 5.14 -1.81 18.53
CA PHE A 334 5.14 -1.59 17.08
C PHE A 334 6.53 -1.10 16.62
N TRP A 335 7.52 -1.99 16.60
CA TRP A 335 8.94 -1.70 16.30
C TRP A 335 9.44 -2.31 14.99
N CYS A 336 8.67 -3.23 14.42
CA CYS A 336 8.94 -3.93 13.17
C CYS A 336 7.59 -4.35 12.58
N PHE A 337 7.42 -4.23 11.27
CA PHE A 337 6.13 -4.55 10.64
C PHE A 337 6.02 -6.05 10.32
N LEU A 338 6.81 -6.56 9.41
CA LEU A 338 6.77 -7.89 8.79
C LEU A 338 5.42 -8.25 8.16
N ASP A 339 4.33 -8.26 8.93
CA ASP A 339 2.96 -8.55 8.51
C ASP A 339 1.94 -8.15 9.61
N TRP A 340 0.65 -8.04 9.26
CA TRP A 340 -0.47 -7.84 10.20
C TRP A 340 -0.94 -9.14 10.90
N GLY A 341 -0.13 -10.19 10.96
CA GLY A 341 -0.50 -11.47 11.61
C GLY A 341 -0.70 -11.32 13.12
N ASP A 342 -1.89 -11.67 13.61
CA ASP A 342 -2.19 -11.68 15.04
C ASP A 342 -1.24 -12.58 15.82
N GLY A 343 -0.58 -12.02 16.85
CA GLY A 343 0.36 -12.70 17.70
C GLY A 343 1.67 -13.12 17.01
N LEU A 344 1.99 -12.53 15.85
CA LEU A 344 3.25 -12.78 15.16
C LEU A 344 4.44 -12.30 16.01
N ASN A 345 5.27 -13.22 16.49
CA ASN A 345 6.56 -12.85 17.07
C ASN A 345 7.55 -12.47 15.96
N LYS A 346 8.18 -11.30 16.09
CA LYS A 346 8.93 -10.63 15.02
C LYS A 346 10.44 -10.85 15.08
N GLN A 347 10.99 -11.37 16.18
CA GLN A 347 12.43 -11.42 16.44
C GLN A 347 13.24 -12.10 15.33
N ALA A 348 12.88 -13.33 14.97
CA ALA A 348 13.59 -14.09 13.94
C ALA A 348 13.42 -13.47 12.55
N GLY A 349 12.20 -12.99 12.24
CA GLY A 349 11.91 -12.29 10.99
C GLY A 349 12.71 -10.98 10.84
N ALA A 350 12.76 -10.15 11.88
CA ALA A 350 13.54 -8.91 11.91
C ALA A 350 15.05 -9.18 11.75
N THR A 351 15.58 -10.22 12.42
CA THR A 351 16.98 -10.68 12.24
C THR A 351 17.22 -11.06 10.78
N ALA A 352 16.29 -11.77 10.15
CA ALA A 352 16.41 -12.17 8.76
C ALA A 352 16.35 -10.96 7.80
N VAL A 353 15.49 -9.94 8.09
CA VAL A 353 15.47 -8.70 7.32
C VAL A 353 16.79 -7.95 7.42
N LEU A 354 17.40 -7.88 8.59
CA LEU A 354 18.73 -7.28 8.75
C LEU A 354 19.77 -8.01 7.89
N ILE A 355 19.84 -9.34 7.94
CA ILE A 355 20.73 -10.15 7.10
C ILE A 355 20.48 -9.89 5.60
N TYR A 356 19.20 -9.80 5.22
CA TYR A 356 18.79 -9.50 3.87
C TYR A 356 19.30 -8.13 3.41
N CYS A 357 19.10 -7.08 4.22
CA CYS A 357 19.49 -5.70 3.89
C CYS A 357 21.00 -5.50 3.88
N ILE A 358 21.75 -6.18 4.76
CA ILE A 358 23.23 -6.18 4.71
C ILE A 358 23.72 -6.64 3.34
N ARG A 359 23.09 -7.62 2.70
CA ARG A 359 23.46 -8.05 1.35
C ARG A 359 23.31 -6.94 0.30
N TYR A 360 22.31 -6.08 0.44
CA TYR A 360 22.17 -4.89 -0.39
C TYR A 360 23.24 -3.86 -0.07
N GLY A 361 23.54 -3.63 1.20
CA GLY A 361 24.65 -2.78 1.65
C GLY A 361 26.00 -3.21 1.06
N ILE A 362 26.32 -4.52 1.07
CA ILE A 362 27.53 -5.05 0.45
C ILE A 362 27.58 -4.72 -1.05
N ARG A 363 26.47 -4.84 -1.77
CA ARG A 363 26.41 -4.52 -3.20
C ARG A 363 26.61 -3.03 -3.45
N LEU A 364 25.97 -2.16 -2.68
CA LEU A 364 26.15 -0.71 -2.73
C LEU A 364 27.61 -0.33 -2.47
N ALA A 365 28.23 -0.90 -1.43
CA ALA A 365 29.63 -0.68 -1.08
C ALA A 365 30.60 -1.13 -2.19
N LYS A 366 30.32 -2.28 -2.83
CA LYS A 366 31.10 -2.77 -3.97
C LYS A 366 31.00 -1.85 -5.19
N ILE A 367 29.83 -1.30 -5.50
CA ILE A 367 29.65 -0.33 -6.59
C ILE A 367 30.48 0.94 -6.36
N LEU A 368 30.59 1.38 -5.11
CA LEU A 368 31.33 2.60 -4.72
C LEU A 368 32.78 2.34 -4.27
N ASP A 369 33.25 1.10 -4.35
CA ASP A 369 34.61 0.68 -3.93
C ASP A 369 34.95 1.02 -2.46
N LYS A 370 33.97 0.89 -1.55
CA LYS A 370 34.09 1.15 -0.11
C LYS A 370 34.63 -0.08 0.63
N GLN A 371 35.92 -0.34 0.55
CA GLN A 371 36.54 -1.60 1.01
C GLN A 371 36.35 -1.87 2.51
N GLU A 372 36.39 -0.84 3.37
CA GLU A 372 36.18 -0.98 4.82
C GLU A 372 34.74 -1.44 5.13
N ASP A 373 33.75 -0.82 4.48
CA ASP A 373 32.35 -1.19 4.61
C ASP A 373 32.08 -2.60 4.08
N ILE A 374 32.68 -2.98 2.95
CA ILE A 374 32.56 -4.34 2.39
C ILE A 374 33.00 -5.36 3.43
N SER A 375 34.20 -5.18 4.00
CA SER A 375 34.76 -6.12 4.98
C SER A 375 33.90 -6.21 6.25
N TRP A 376 33.46 -5.07 6.75
CA TRP A 376 32.60 -5.00 7.94
C TRP A 376 31.23 -5.65 7.69
N LEU A 377 30.57 -5.34 6.57
CA LEU A 377 29.25 -5.88 6.23
C LEU A 377 29.32 -7.41 6.01
N GLU A 378 30.36 -7.91 5.33
CA GLU A 378 30.53 -9.35 5.10
C GLU A 378 30.78 -10.10 6.43
N GLU A 379 31.59 -9.54 7.33
CA GLU A 379 31.77 -10.08 8.70
C GLU A 379 30.44 -10.12 9.46
N LYS A 380 29.69 -9.02 9.50
CA LYS A 380 28.41 -8.94 10.21
C LYS A 380 27.37 -9.88 9.63
N GLN A 381 27.31 -10.00 8.31
CA GLN A 381 26.41 -10.94 7.66
C GLN A 381 26.70 -12.40 8.06
N ALA A 382 27.97 -12.80 8.08
CA ALA A 382 28.36 -14.14 8.45
C ALA A 382 27.99 -14.44 9.92
N MET A 383 28.32 -13.51 10.83
CA MET A 383 27.99 -13.59 12.27
C MET A 383 26.47 -13.76 12.49
N LEU A 384 25.67 -12.91 11.85
CA LEU A 384 24.21 -12.94 11.98
C LEU A 384 23.58 -14.23 11.44
N LYS A 385 24.09 -14.76 10.34
CA LYS A 385 23.61 -16.05 9.78
C LYS A 385 23.90 -17.20 10.74
N GLU A 386 25.11 -17.27 11.31
CA GLU A 386 25.47 -18.27 12.30
C GLU A 386 24.57 -18.16 13.54
N ALA A 387 24.38 -16.94 14.05
CA ALA A 387 23.51 -16.68 15.19
C ALA A 387 22.05 -17.06 14.90
N ALA A 388 21.54 -16.73 13.71
CA ALA A 388 20.16 -17.06 13.31
C ALA A 388 19.92 -18.58 13.26
N VAL A 389 20.86 -19.35 12.74
CA VAL A 389 20.77 -20.82 12.73
C VAL A 389 20.82 -21.35 14.16
N LYS A 390 21.77 -20.87 14.97
CA LYS A 390 21.95 -21.34 16.35
C LYS A 390 20.74 -21.07 17.25
N GLU A 391 20.15 -19.88 17.14
CA GLU A 391 19.09 -19.43 18.06
C GLU A 391 17.68 -19.79 17.59
N PHE A 392 17.46 -19.86 16.27
CA PHE A 392 16.11 -19.98 15.72
C PHE A 392 15.83 -21.29 15.00
N TRP A 393 16.84 -22.04 14.52
CA TRP A 393 16.58 -23.30 13.85
C TRP A 393 16.13 -24.39 14.82
N ASP A 394 15.02 -25.05 14.51
CA ASP A 394 14.50 -26.19 15.25
C ASP A 394 14.63 -27.46 14.39
N GLU A 395 15.52 -28.37 14.78
CA GLU A 395 15.79 -29.60 14.04
C GLU A 395 14.59 -30.57 14.01
N GLU A 396 13.76 -30.59 15.07
CA GLU A 396 12.61 -31.48 15.13
C GLU A 396 11.47 -30.97 14.24
N LEU A 397 11.25 -29.67 14.22
CA LEU A 397 10.24 -29.03 13.36
C LEU A 397 10.73 -28.87 11.92
N GLY A 398 12.04 -28.88 11.68
CA GLY A 398 12.63 -28.55 10.38
C GLY A 398 12.31 -27.12 9.92
N MET A 399 12.14 -26.19 10.84
CA MET A 399 11.76 -24.78 10.60
C MET A 399 12.47 -23.82 11.57
N PHE A 400 12.51 -22.55 11.18
CA PHE A 400 12.91 -21.49 12.10
C PHE A 400 11.76 -21.12 13.04
N VAL A 401 12.07 -20.88 14.29
CA VAL A 401 11.13 -20.48 15.34
C VAL A 401 11.54 -19.13 15.91
N SER A 402 10.58 -18.38 16.44
CA SER A 402 10.76 -17.01 16.91
C SER A 402 10.22 -16.84 18.33
N GLY A 403 10.91 -16.02 19.12
CA GLY A 403 10.52 -15.66 20.47
C GLY A 403 10.59 -16.79 21.50
N PRO A 404 10.20 -16.49 22.75
CA PRO A 404 10.28 -17.44 23.87
C PRO A 404 9.37 -18.65 23.68
N ASP A 405 8.25 -18.50 23.01
CA ASP A 405 7.27 -19.57 22.74
C ASP A 405 7.65 -20.45 21.55
N ARG A 406 8.82 -20.22 20.95
CA ARG A 406 9.34 -20.94 19.77
C ARG A 406 8.30 -21.05 18.65
N GLN A 407 7.72 -19.89 18.30
CA GLN A 407 6.64 -19.78 17.31
C GLN A 407 7.16 -20.02 15.91
N ALA A 408 6.57 -20.97 15.17
CA ALA A 408 6.75 -21.10 13.72
C ALA A 408 5.71 -20.24 12.98
N SER A 409 6.16 -19.42 12.03
CA SER A 409 5.31 -18.58 11.18
C SER A 409 5.76 -18.58 9.73
N TRP A 410 4.84 -18.34 8.81
CA TRP A 410 5.16 -18.15 7.40
C TRP A 410 6.15 -17.00 7.19
N ALA A 411 5.93 -15.86 7.82
CA ALA A 411 6.78 -14.68 7.67
C ALA A 411 8.24 -14.97 8.05
N THR A 412 8.48 -15.66 9.17
CA THR A 412 9.83 -16.03 9.58
C THR A 412 10.54 -16.88 8.53
N GLN A 413 9.88 -17.94 8.03
CA GLN A 413 10.52 -18.83 7.06
C GLN A 413 10.84 -18.10 5.74
N ILE A 414 9.89 -17.32 5.23
CA ILE A 414 10.06 -16.56 4.00
C ILE A 414 11.23 -15.59 4.12
N TRP A 415 11.33 -14.84 5.21
CA TRP A 415 12.43 -13.91 5.40
C TRP A 415 13.78 -14.61 5.58
N MET A 416 13.84 -15.77 6.25
CA MET A 416 15.08 -16.58 6.35
C MET A 416 15.55 -17.09 4.98
N ILE A 417 14.62 -17.50 4.12
CA ILE A 417 14.90 -17.88 2.73
C ILE A 417 15.44 -16.68 1.94
N LEU A 418 14.77 -15.52 2.02
CA LEU A 418 15.18 -14.30 1.32
C LEU A 418 16.52 -13.77 1.82
N ALA A 419 16.82 -13.90 3.11
CA ALA A 419 18.11 -13.59 3.72
C ALA A 419 19.22 -14.56 3.29
N ARG A 420 18.87 -15.70 2.68
CA ARG A 420 19.81 -16.77 2.31
C ARG A 420 20.60 -17.24 3.54
N VAL A 421 19.90 -17.52 4.63
CA VAL A 421 20.52 -18.07 5.84
C VAL A 421 21.12 -19.44 5.53
N PHE A 422 20.38 -20.28 4.84
CA PHE A 422 20.86 -21.51 4.25
C PHE A 422 21.25 -21.33 2.77
N ASP A 423 21.86 -22.36 2.19
CA ASP A 423 22.07 -22.44 0.75
C ASP A 423 20.75 -22.58 -0.03
N LYS A 424 20.83 -22.48 -1.35
CA LYS A 424 19.64 -22.50 -2.21
C LYS A 424 18.86 -23.81 -2.10
N GLU A 425 19.57 -24.96 -2.07
CA GLU A 425 18.91 -26.28 -2.03
C GLU A 425 18.13 -26.47 -0.75
N THR A 426 18.73 -26.11 0.39
CA THR A 426 18.09 -26.16 1.72
C THR A 426 16.89 -25.21 1.80
N ASN A 427 17.03 -24.00 1.27
CA ASN A 427 15.92 -23.02 1.23
C ASN A 427 14.75 -23.52 0.37
N CYS A 428 15.01 -24.20 -0.76
CA CYS A 428 13.95 -24.80 -1.56
C CYS A 428 13.23 -25.95 -0.84
N LYS A 429 13.96 -26.78 -0.10
CA LYS A 429 13.34 -27.80 0.76
C LYS A 429 12.50 -27.17 1.88
N LEU A 430 13.02 -26.08 2.48
CA LEU A 430 12.31 -25.37 3.54
C LEU A 430 10.98 -24.78 3.05
N ILE A 431 10.92 -24.14 1.87
CA ILE A 431 9.67 -23.54 1.39
C ILE A 431 8.59 -24.61 1.14
N HIS A 432 8.96 -25.76 0.58
CA HIS A 432 8.03 -26.89 0.39
C HIS A 432 7.57 -27.48 1.72
N HIS A 433 8.48 -27.62 2.68
CA HIS A 433 8.14 -28.10 4.02
C HIS A 433 7.15 -27.16 4.74
N VAL A 434 7.39 -25.85 4.64
CA VAL A 434 6.47 -24.83 5.19
C VAL A 434 5.07 -24.92 4.56
N MET A 435 4.99 -25.14 3.25
CA MET A 435 3.71 -25.34 2.55
C MET A 435 2.98 -26.60 3.02
N GLU A 436 3.71 -27.70 3.25
CA GLU A 436 3.16 -28.95 3.75
C GLU A 436 2.67 -28.85 5.20
N VAL A 437 3.49 -28.30 6.10
CA VAL A 437 3.17 -28.12 7.52
C VAL A 437 2.12 -27.04 7.74
N ASN A 438 2.14 -25.99 6.92
CA ASN A 438 1.24 -24.85 6.96
C ASN A 438 1.09 -24.26 8.38
N PRO A 439 2.14 -23.60 8.91
CA PRO A 439 2.16 -23.07 10.27
C PRO A 439 0.93 -22.22 10.59
N ARG A 440 0.48 -22.26 11.85
CA ARG A 440 -0.73 -21.56 12.31
C ARG A 440 -0.70 -20.05 12.04
N ILE A 441 0.46 -19.42 12.23
CA ILE A 441 0.64 -17.98 11.96
C ILE A 441 0.87 -17.82 10.46
N ARG A 442 -0.20 -17.42 9.76
CA ARG A 442 -0.27 -17.32 8.30
C ARG A 442 0.11 -15.92 7.82
N MET A 443 0.30 -15.82 6.52
CA MET A 443 0.39 -14.52 5.84
C MET A 443 -0.99 -13.87 5.79
N VAL A 444 -1.03 -12.55 5.97
CA VAL A 444 -2.28 -11.77 6.05
C VAL A 444 -2.35 -10.73 4.92
N THR A 445 -1.21 -10.06 4.64
CA THR A 445 -1.20 -8.94 3.71
C THR A 445 -0.64 -9.32 2.33
N PRO A 446 -1.08 -8.65 1.26
CA PRO A 446 -0.42 -8.72 -0.04
C PRO A 446 1.07 -8.34 0.02
N TYR A 447 1.46 -7.49 0.98
CA TYR A 447 2.85 -7.19 1.29
C TYR A 447 3.65 -8.46 1.62
N MET A 448 3.14 -9.31 2.51
CA MET A 448 3.83 -10.57 2.85
C MET A 448 3.76 -11.58 1.70
N TYR A 449 2.66 -11.61 0.96
CA TYR A 449 2.55 -12.42 -0.26
C TYR A 449 3.57 -12.02 -1.33
N HIS A 450 3.91 -10.73 -1.48
CA HIS A 450 5.03 -10.31 -2.34
C HIS A 450 6.32 -11.05 -1.97
N HIS A 451 6.65 -11.10 -0.68
CA HIS A 451 7.88 -11.76 -0.22
C HIS A 451 7.84 -13.27 -0.42
N TYR A 452 6.66 -13.87 -0.29
CA TYR A 452 6.46 -15.27 -0.59
C TYR A 452 6.69 -15.59 -2.08
N ILE A 453 6.11 -14.80 -2.98
CA ILE A 453 6.36 -14.94 -4.43
C ILE A 453 7.85 -14.75 -4.77
N ASP A 454 8.53 -13.75 -4.17
CA ASP A 454 9.98 -13.56 -4.36
C ASP A 454 10.78 -14.78 -3.85
N ALA A 455 10.39 -15.38 -2.73
CA ALA A 455 11.03 -16.59 -2.20
C ALA A 455 10.85 -17.80 -3.13
N LEU A 456 9.64 -18.02 -3.66
CA LEU A 456 9.37 -19.07 -4.65
C LEU A 456 10.23 -18.91 -5.91
N ILE A 457 10.26 -17.70 -6.48
CA ILE A 457 11.08 -17.40 -7.68
C ILE A 457 12.57 -17.66 -7.40
N ARG A 458 13.07 -17.34 -6.21
CA ARG A 458 14.48 -17.59 -5.82
C ARG A 458 14.78 -19.06 -5.61
N CYS A 459 13.78 -19.87 -5.35
CA CYS A 459 13.85 -21.31 -5.28
C CYS A 459 13.61 -21.99 -6.64
N ASP A 460 13.56 -21.24 -7.76
CA ASP A 460 13.23 -21.69 -9.12
C ASP A 460 11.80 -22.24 -9.29
N GLU A 461 10.92 -22.00 -8.34
CA GLU A 461 9.50 -22.42 -8.33
C GLU A 461 8.63 -21.40 -9.08
N LYS A 462 8.97 -21.10 -10.33
CA LYS A 462 8.30 -20.04 -11.11
C LYS A 462 6.84 -20.38 -11.44
N GLU A 463 6.54 -21.63 -11.79
CA GLU A 463 5.18 -22.10 -12.08
C GLU A 463 4.30 -21.99 -10.84
N LEU A 464 4.82 -22.43 -9.69
CA LEU A 464 4.12 -22.32 -8.41
C LEU A 464 3.89 -20.84 -8.03
N ALA A 465 4.85 -19.96 -8.29
CA ALA A 465 4.68 -18.52 -8.06
C ALA A 465 3.53 -17.93 -8.90
N LEU A 466 3.37 -18.36 -10.18
CA LEU A 466 2.22 -17.97 -11.00
C LEU A 466 0.89 -18.49 -10.44
N GLU A 467 0.86 -19.75 -10.01
CA GLU A 467 -0.34 -20.35 -9.42
C GLU A 467 -0.74 -19.60 -8.14
N GLU A 468 0.21 -19.26 -7.28
CA GLU A 468 -0.05 -18.50 -6.06
C GLU A 468 -0.50 -17.06 -6.35
N MET A 469 0.06 -16.38 -7.35
CA MET A 469 -0.45 -15.08 -7.80
C MET A 469 -1.89 -15.18 -8.31
N LYS A 470 -2.22 -16.19 -9.13
CA LYS A 470 -3.61 -16.43 -9.59
C LYS A 470 -4.55 -16.79 -8.45
N ARG A 471 -4.06 -17.55 -7.46
CA ARG A 471 -4.84 -17.94 -6.29
C ARG A 471 -5.17 -16.72 -5.42
N TYR A 472 -4.21 -15.88 -5.08
CA TYR A 472 -4.41 -14.79 -4.13
C TYR A 472 -4.98 -13.52 -4.80
N TRP A 473 -4.27 -12.92 -5.75
CA TRP A 473 -4.75 -11.72 -6.45
C TRP A 473 -5.89 -11.98 -7.42
N GLY A 474 -5.91 -13.16 -8.05
CA GLY A 474 -7.03 -13.56 -8.89
C GLY A 474 -8.32 -13.78 -8.10
N GLU A 475 -8.25 -14.25 -6.84
CA GLU A 475 -9.43 -14.35 -5.97
C GLU A 475 -9.92 -12.95 -5.57
N MET A 476 -9.01 -12.02 -5.25
CA MET A 476 -9.36 -10.64 -4.96
C MET A 476 -10.12 -9.97 -6.13
N ILE A 477 -9.72 -10.25 -7.38
CA ILE A 477 -10.44 -9.79 -8.59
C ILE A 477 -11.83 -10.43 -8.67
N ARG A 478 -11.95 -11.74 -8.42
CA ARG A 478 -13.26 -12.44 -8.38
C ARG A 478 -14.19 -11.89 -7.31
N ASP A 479 -13.62 -11.35 -6.24
CA ASP A 479 -14.33 -10.66 -5.17
C ASP A 479 -14.62 -9.18 -5.47
N GLY A 480 -14.36 -8.72 -6.71
CA GLY A 480 -14.76 -7.41 -7.21
C GLY A 480 -13.68 -6.33 -7.11
N ALA A 481 -12.42 -6.70 -6.87
CA ALA A 481 -11.33 -5.73 -6.86
C ALA A 481 -11.04 -5.19 -8.27
N ASP A 482 -11.23 -3.91 -8.47
CA ASP A 482 -10.77 -3.15 -9.63
C ASP A 482 -9.46 -2.36 -9.34
N THR A 483 -9.11 -2.27 -8.07
CA THR A 483 -7.78 -1.97 -7.51
C THR A 483 -7.47 -2.97 -6.41
N PHE A 484 -6.19 -3.25 -6.14
CA PHE A 484 -5.80 -4.22 -5.10
C PHE A 484 -5.79 -3.60 -3.71
N TRP A 485 -6.21 -4.41 -2.73
CA TRP A 485 -6.54 -4.01 -1.38
C TRP A 485 -5.33 -4.09 -0.44
N GLU A 486 -5.38 -3.35 0.65
CA GLU A 486 -4.39 -3.34 1.72
C GLU A 486 -4.26 -4.71 2.42
N LEU A 487 -5.40 -5.36 2.64
CA LEU A 487 -5.53 -6.64 3.30
C LEU A 487 -6.60 -7.46 2.59
N TYR A 488 -6.36 -8.75 2.46
CA TYR A 488 -7.33 -9.64 1.84
C TYR A 488 -7.33 -11.02 2.49
N ASN A 489 -8.50 -11.42 3.01
CA ASN A 489 -8.77 -12.75 3.48
C ASN A 489 -10.01 -13.31 2.75
N PRO A 490 -9.85 -14.33 1.89
CA PRO A 490 -10.98 -14.91 1.13
C PRO A 490 -12.06 -15.54 2.01
N TYR A 491 -11.74 -15.86 3.28
CA TYR A 491 -12.67 -16.46 4.25
C TYR A 491 -13.36 -15.42 5.13
N ASN A 492 -12.82 -14.20 5.21
CA ASN A 492 -13.38 -13.10 5.99
C ASN A 492 -13.06 -11.76 5.31
N ARG A 493 -13.91 -11.33 4.38
CA ARG A 493 -13.73 -10.10 3.59
C ARG A 493 -13.84 -8.83 4.40
N GLU A 494 -14.42 -8.91 5.61
CA GLU A 494 -14.55 -7.79 6.54
C GLU A 494 -13.42 -7.76 7.57
N GLU A 495 -12.37 -8.57 7.38
CA GLU A 495 -11.20 -8.54 8.24
C GLU A 495 -10.51 -7.18 8.19
N SER A 496 -10.19 -6.67 9.38
CA SER A 496 -9.55 -5.38 9.52
C SER A 496 -8.65 -5.36 10.74
N PRO A 497 -7.38 -4.97 10.62
CA PRO A 497 -6.51 -4.76 11.77
C PRO A 497 -6.95 -3.53 12.59
N TYR A 498 -7.89 -2.74 12.06
CA TYR A 498 -8.36 -1.49 12.64
C TYR A 498 -9.68 -1.61 13.41
N GLY A 499 -10.22 -2.83 13.54
CA GLY A 499 -11.49 -3.12 14.21
C GLY A 499 -12.72 -2.91 13.34
N SER A 500 -12.59 -2.24 12.18
CA SER A 500 -13.71 -2.04 11.25
C SER A 500 -13.20 -1.95 9.80
N SER A 501 -13.85 -2.66 8.90
CA SER A 501 -13.56 -2.65 7.45
C SER A 501 -13.86 -1.33 6.76
N MET A 502 -14.68 -0.47 7.38
CA MET A 502 -15.03 0.86 6.82
C MET A 502 -13.83 1.77 6.59
N VAL A 503 -12.73 1.55 7.32
CA VAL A 503 -11.50 2.33 7.17
C VAL A 503 -10.38 1.58 6.46
N ASN A 504 -10.61 0.36 5.99
CA ASN A 504 -9.65 -0.34 5.15
C ASN A 504 -9.45 0.43 3.83
N SER A 505 -8.23 0.37 3.28
CA SER A 505 -7.95 0.85 1.93
C SER A 505 -8.16 -0.28 0.94
N TYR A 506 -9.04 -0.06 -0.04
CA TYR A 506 -9.29 -1.01 -1.13
C TYR A 506 -8.57 -0.60 -2.43
N CYS A 507 -7.72 0.43 -2.35
CA CYS A 507 -6.67 0.76 -3.29
C CYS A 507 -5.39 0.99 -2.48
N HIS A 508 -4.46 0.01 -2.48
CA HIS A 508 -3.24 0.09 -1.68
C HIS A 508 -2.04 -0.45 -2.45
N ALA A 509 -1.05 0.39 -2.66
CA ALA A 509 -0.04 0.10 -3.66
C ALA A 509 1.00 -0.95 -3.27
N TRP A 510 1.15 -1.33 -2.00
CA TRP A 510 1.99 -2.50 -1.69
C TRP A 510 1.46 -3.80 -2.31
N SER A 511 0.18 -3.78 -2.75
CA SER A 511 -0.49 -4.90 -3.42
C SER A 511 -0.27 -4.95 -4.93
N CYS A 512 0.35 -3.93 -5.52
CA CYS A 512 0.54 -3.80 -6.98
C CYS A 512 1.65 -4.70 -7.55
N THR A 513 2.32 -5.48 -6.74
CA THR A 513 3.57 -6.15 -7.12
C THR A 513 3.46 -7.35 -8.07
N PRO A 514 2.30 -7.95 -8.35
CA PRO A 514 2.22 -8.94 -9.44
C PRO A 514 2.75 -8.40 -10.77
N THR A 515 2.49 -7.13 -11.11
CA THR A 515 3.02 -6.53 -12.36
C THR A 515 4.56 -6.53 -12.40
N TYR A 516 5.23 -6.33 -11.25
CA TYR A 516 6.69 -6.43 -11.14
C TYR A 516 7.16 -7.85 -11.47
N PHE A 517 6.56 -8.87 -10.85
CA PHE A 517 6.97 -10.26 -11.08
C PHE A 517 6.69 -10.69 -12.52
N LEU A 518 5.48 -10.44 -13.01
CA LEU A 518 5.05 -10.81 -14.36
C LEU A 518 5.97 -10.18 -15.41
N ARG A 519 6.21 -8.89 -15.33
CA ARG A 519 7.01 -8.15 -16.32
C ARG A 519 8.51 -8.42 -16.22
N LYS A 520 9.02 -8.76 -15.05
CA LYS A 520 10.44 -9.05 -14.86
C LYS A 520 10.81 -10.50 -15.20
N PHE A 521 9.97 -11.45 -14.86
CA PHE A 521 10.36 -12.87 -14.86
C PHE A 521 9.60 -13.73 -15.87
N TYR A 522 8.47 -13.23 -16.42
CA TYR A 522 7.59 -14.00 -17.30
C TYR A 522 7.30 -13.30 -18.64
N MET A 523 7.78 -12.07 -18.86
CA MET A 523 7.82 -11.55 -20.22
C MET A 523 8.86 -12.37 -21.01
N ASP A 524 8.46 -12.93 -22.15
CA ASP A 524 9.41 -13.42 -23.11
C ASP A 524 10.33 -12.25 -23.51
N ASN A 525 11.59 -12.34 -23.13
CA ASN A 525 12.58 -11.42 -23.66
C ASN A 525 12.64 -11.70 -25.17
N GLU A 526 11.88 -10.96 -25.98
CA GLU A 526 12.22 -10.83 -27.39
C GLU A 526 13.67 -10.32 -27.43
N LYS A 527 14.57 -11.24 -27.84
CA LYS A 527 15.99 -11.04 -28.02
C LYS A 527 16.27 -10.00 -29.10
#